data_88cd462b62a00e299e7a6fa0db35a05d
#
_entry.id   88cd462b62a00e299e7a6fa0db35a05d
#
_cell.length_a   1.000
_cell.length_b   1.000
_cell.length_c   1.000
_cell.angle_alpha   90.00
_cell.angle_beta   90.00
_cell.angle_gamma   90.00
#
_symmetry.space_group_name_H-M   'P 1'
#
loop_
_entity.id
_entity.type
_entity.pdbx_description
1 polymer ?
#
loop_
_entity_poly.entity_id
_entity_poly.type
_entity_poly.pdbx_seq_one_letter_code
_entity_poly.pdbx_strand_id
1 'polypeptide(L)'
;MLRAAATAALRRLSQSQAPRRQARGLQYASPERRPLDGAKWALYARLSAHLPSGGMVEELGRWLRERRPLSEEQVLFCVRRFRKFKQNKHALQLMDWMEARGVNLELKHHALRLDLVSKLNGIHAAEEYFGSLPDIFRSKQTYSTLLNCYAEHRMAEKGLELYENMKAMNIVSDILVYNNLMCLYLKTDQPEKIPTTVVKMQESGIQPNKFSYFVLTESYIMMNDIESAEKVLKELQEVNSVPWSLYATLANGYNKLQQFDKAEFTLKKAEEVLDKHDVFSWHCLLSHYANSGNLSEVKRIWESLKSAFKKCTNRSYLVMLKALKKLDDFDTLQQIFQEWESSHEHYDMKIPNIIIQAYLDKGMVDKAEAMRQTTMAQDHSNYRTFCIFAKFYLEKSKMNEALQVWKDAKKMVKGQDWVPEKLVNRYLKHFEDSKDVDGMETFCECLKNLGRLDAEAYEALIRTYISVGRTNPSIPQRMEVDRGLTVEVDD
;
A
#
# COMPACT_ATOMS: atom_id res chain seq x y z
N MET A 1 -20.77 9.44 -31.64
CA MET A 1 -19.56 9.98 -32.32
C MET A 1 -18.28 9.62 -31.55
N LEU A 2 -18.19 9.72 -30.24
CA LEU A 2 -16.98 9.34 -29.43
C LEU A 2 -16.61 7.84 -29.58
N ARG A 3 -17.59 6.93 -29.68
CA ARG A 3 -17.33 5.49 -29.89
C ARG A 3 -16.69 5.20 -31.27
N ALA A 4 -17.02 5.96 -32.29
CA ALA A 4 -16.45 5.79 -33.62
C ALA A 4 -15.02 6.33 -33.73
N ALA A 5 -14.67 7.37 -32.97
CA ALA A 5 -13.34 7.95 -32.97
C ALA A 5 -12.30 7.04 -32.30
N ALA A 6 -12.65 6.41 -31.17
CA ALA A 6 -11.79 5.44 -30.50
C ALA A 6 -11.50 4.21 -31.38
N THR A 7 -12.51 3.68 -32.04
CA THR A 7 -12.41 2.55 -32.99
C THR A 7 -11.59 2.91 -34.23
N ALA A 8 -11.73 4.14 -34.75
CA ALA A 8 -10.97 4.60 -35.91
C ALA A 8 -9.48 4.85 -35.61
N ALA A 9 -9.18 5.32 -34.40
CA ALA A 9 -7.79 5.51 -33.94
C ALA A 9 -7.05 4.18 -33.79
N LEU A 10 -7.73 3.14 -33.30
CA LEU A 10 -7.17 1.80 -33.14
C LEU A 10 -7.01 1.06 -34.48
N ARG A 11 -7.90 1.27 -35.46
CA ARG A 11 -7.73 0.74 -36.82
C ARG A 11 -6.50 1.29 -37.55
N ARG A 12 -6.06 2.50 -37.28
CA ARG A 12 -4.82 3.07 -37.85
C ARG A 12 -3.56 2.38 -37.34
N LEU A 13 -3.59 1.73 -36.16
CA LEU A 13 -2.47 0.94 -35.62
C LEU A 13 -2.23 -0.35 -36.44
N SER A 14 -3.26 -0.93 -37.07
CA SER A 14 -3.12 -2.12 -37.91
C SER A 14 -2.57 -1.85 -39.31
N GLN A 15 -2.52 -0.58 -39.75
CA GLN A 15 -2.11 -0.22 -41.12
C GLN A 15 -0.68 0.36 -41.22
N SER A 16 0.01 0.67 -40.15
CA SER A 16 1.42 1.11 -40.19
C SER A 16 2.38 -0.08 -40.11
N GLN A 17 2.46 -0.88 -41.15
CA GLN A 17 3.58 -1.82 -41.33
C GLN A 17 4.83 -1.05 -41.72
N ALA A 18 5.61 -0.62 -40.76
CA ALA A 18 7.02 -0.30 -40.95
C ALA A 18 7.86 -1.58 -41.01
N PRO A 19 8.97 -1.64 -41.80
CA PRO A 19 9.64 -2.88 -42.11
C PRO A 19 10.21 -3.53 -40.85
N ARG A 20 10.01 -4.85 -40.74
CA ARG A 20 10.56 -5.73 -39.71
C ARG A 20 12.08 -5.58 -39.61
N ARG A 21 12.57 -4.66 -38.79
CA ARG A 21 13.88 -4.83 -38.14
C ARG A 21 13.65 -5.86 -37.01
N GLN A 22 14.34 -6.97 -37.12
CA GLN A 22 14.41 -8.00 -36.08
C GLN A 22 14.70 -7.31 -34.75
N ALA A 23 13.68 -7.08 -33.93
CA ALA A 23 13.84 -6.80 -32.53
C ALA A 23 14.40 -8.09 -31.91
N ARG A 24 15.72 -8.13 -31.70
CA ARG A 24 16.34 -9.06 -30.78
C ARG A 24 15.58 -8.91 -29.47
N GLY A 25 14.91 -10.00 -29.08
CA GLY A 25 14.20 -10.08 -27.82
C GLY A 25 15.07 -9.58 -26.70
N LEU A 26 14.61 -8.55 -26.01
CA LEU A 26 15.05 -8.26 -24.66
C LEU A 26 14.56 -9.43 -23.81
N GLN A 27 15.32 -10.52 -23.85
CA GLN A 27 15.34 -11.48 -22.77
C GLN A 27 15.62 -10.67 -21.51
N TYR A 28 14.64 -10.59 -20.61
CA TYR A 28 14.91 -10.34 -19.21
C TYR A 28 15.71 -11.56 -18.71
N ALA A 29 16.99 -11.58 -19.06
CA ALA A 29 17.93 -12.46 -18.41
C ALA A 29 17.82 -12.19 -16.93
N SER A 30 17.63 -13.24 -16.15
CA SER A 30 17.92 -13.24 -14.71
C SER A 30 19.22 -12.48 -14.54
N PRO A 31 19.29 -11.45 -13.67
CA PRO A 31 20.52 -10.68 -13.56
C PRO A 31 21.63 -11.62 -13.13
N GLU A 32 22.46 -12.03 -14.06
CA GLU A 32 23.76 -12.61 -13.75
C GLU A 32 24.44 -11.65 -12.78
N ARG A 33 24.79 -12.17 -11.62
CA ARG A 33 25.42 -11.45 -10.51
C ARG A 33 26.75 -10.90 -10.98
N ARG A 34 26.78 -9.65 -11.46
CA ARG A 34 28.02 -8.93 -11.70
C ARG A 34 28.72 -8.67 -10.35
N PRO A 35 30.05 -8.74 -10.25
CA PRO A 35 30.79 -8.53 -8.99
C PRO A 35 30.49 -7.20 -8.29
N LEU A 36 30.10 -6.14 -9.02
CA LEU A 36 29.65 -4.85 -8.50
C LEU A 36 28.30 -4.93 -7.73
N ASP A 37 27.50 -5.97 -7.94
CA ASP A 37 26.22 -6.12 -7.24
C ASP A 37 26.40 -6.61 -5.80
N GLY A 38 27.46 -7.33 -5.48
CA GLY A 38 27.72 -7.86 -4.14
C GLY A 38 27.83 -6.76 -3.06
N ALA A 39 28.51 -5.66 -3.38
CA ALA A 39 28.70 -4.56 -2.43
C ALA A 39 27.39 -3.77 -2.19
N LYS A 40 26.56 -3.58 -3.23
CA LYS A 40 25.23 -2.95 -3.12
C LYS A 40 24.29 -3.78 -2.24
N TRP A 41 24.30 -5.08 -2.44
CA TRP A 41 23.49 -6.02 -1.64
C TRP A 41 24.00 -6.15 -0.19
N ALA A 42 25.33 -6.14 0.02
CA ALA A 42 25.90 -6.17 1.37
C ALA A 42 25.49 -4.93 2.18
N LEU A 43 25.55 -3.73 1.57
CA LEU A 43 25.07 -2.51 2.20
C LEU A 43 23.56 -2.59 2.52
N TYR A 44 22.75 -3.00 1.53
CA TYR A 44 21.31 -3.13 1.72
C TYR A 44 20.96 -4.14 2.83
N ALA A 45 21.63 -5.30 2.88
CA ALA A 45 21.41 -6.30 3.90
C ALA A 45 21.73 -5.77 5.31
N ARG A 46 22.84 -5.03 5.47
CA ARG A 46 23.19 -4.40 6.75
C ARG A 46 22.17 -3.34 7.18
N LEU A 47 21.80 -2.45 6.27
CA LEU A 47 20.81 -1.41 6.56
C LEU A 47 19.44 -2.02 6.89
N SER A 48 19.04 -3.09 6.18
CA SER A 48 17.75 -3.75 6.43
C SER A 48 17.68 -4.52 7.75
N ALA A 49 18.81 -4.99 8.28
CA ALA A 49 18.88 -5.64 9.58
C ALA A 49 18.55 -4.68 10.75
N HIS A 50 18.77 -3.38 10.56
CA HIS A 50 18.50 -2.34 11.55
C HIS A 50 17.14 -1.64 11.41
N LEU A 51 16.26 -2.12 10.51
CA LEU A 51 14.95 -1.51 10.25
C LEU A 51 14.09 -1.23 11.49
N PRO A 52 14.04 -2.09 12.52
CA PRO A 52 13.21 -1.82 13.70
C PRO A 52 13.76 -0.72 14.61
N SER A 53 15.07 -0.49 14.63
CA SER A 53 15.76 0.37 15.60
C SER A 53 16.06 1.79 15.11
N GLY A 54 15.83 2.09 13.82
CA GLY A 54 16.07 3.44 13.27
C GLY A 54 17.53 3.85 13.10
N GLY A 55 18.50 2.99 13.42
CA GLY A 55 19.94 3.30 13.41
C GLY A 55 20.62 3.29 12.03
N MET A 56 19.92 3.63 10.95
CA MET A 56 20.48 3.58 9.57
C MET A 56 21.62 4.56 9.35
N VAL A 57 21.49 5.78 9.87
CA VAL A 57 22.55 6.81 9.75
C VAL A 57 23.78 6.39 10.55
N GLU A 58 23.60 5.81 11.72
CA GLU A 58 24.67 5.26 12.55
C GLU A 58 25.37 4.09 11.85
N GLU A 59 24.59 3.22 11.19
CA GLU A 59 25.13 2.08 10.46
C GLU A 59 25.93 2.51 9.22
N LEU A 60 25.48 3.53 8.49
CA LEU A 60 26.28 4.15 7.45
C LEU A 60 27.59 4.75 8.01
N GLY A 61 27.53 5.36 9.20
CA GLY A 61 28.68 5.83 9.91
C GLY A 61 29.65 4.70 10.26
N ARG A 62 29.17 3.54 10.71
CA ARG A 62 30.00 2.35 10.95
C ARG A 62 30.63 1.81 9.67
N TRP A 63 29.82 1.71 8.57
CA TRP A 63 30.31 1.29 7.25
C TRP A 63 31.50 2.12 6.78
N LEU A 64 31.45 3.44 6.96
CA LEU A 64 32.53 4.36 6.59
C LEU A 64 33.75 4.21 7.50
N ARG A 65 33.54 4.00 8.83
CA ARG A 65 34.64 3.76 9.77
C ARG A 65 35.39 2.46 9.47
N GLU A 66 34.71 1.46 8.92
CA GLU A 66 35.31 0.21 8.44
C GLU A 66 36.11 0.41 7.13
N ARG A 67 36.29 1.66 6.68
CA ARG A 67 36.95 2.02 5.41
C ARG A 67 36.41 1.33 4.18
N ARG A 68 35.10 0.95 4.21
CA ARG A 68 34.44 0.37 3.06
C ARG A 68 34.05 1.47 2.08
N PRO A 69 34.29 1.27 0.76
CA PRO A 69 33.87 2.26 -0.22
C PRO A 69 32.34 2.42 -0.20
N LEU A 70 31.87 3.65 -0.23
CA LEU A 70 30.47 4.01 -0.29
C LEU A 70 30.25 4.97 -1.46
N SER A 71 29.66 4.46 -2.53
CA SER A 71 29.31 5.29 -3.68
C SER A 71 27.86 5.78 -3.58
N GLU A 72 27.59 6.92 -4.21
CA GLU A 72 26.23 7.44 -4.38
C GLU A 72 25.28 6.37 -4.97
N GLU A 73 25.74 5.64 -5.99
CA GLU A 73 24.97 4.58 -6.63
C GLU A 73 24.56 3.45 -5.67
N GLN A 74 25.43 3.09 -4.71
CA GLN A 74 25.10 2.09 -3.68
C GLN A 74 23.99 2.60 -2.75
N VAL A 75 24.05 3.86 -2.31
CA VAL A 75 23.00 4.45 -1.47
C VAL A 75 21.68 4.56 -2.23
N LEU A 76 21.71 5.05 -3.47
CA LEU A 76 20.52 5.13 -4.32
C LEU A 76 19.92 3.76 -4.67
N PHE A 77 20.74 2.73 -4.77
CA PHE A 77 20.26 1.37 -4.87
C PHE A 77 19.44 0.99 -3.62
N CYS A 78 19.96 1.28 -2.42
CA CYS A 78 19.24 1.04 -1.17
C CYS A 78 17.93 1.84 -1.11
N VAL A 79 17.95 3.14 -1.48
CA VAL A 79 16.75 3.99 -1.56
C VAL A 79 15.67 3.36 -2.44
N ARG A 80 16.05 2.95 -3.67
CA ARG A 80 15.11 2.29 -4.59
C ARG A 80 14.56 0.98 -4.04
N ARG A 81 15.38 0.19 -3.33
CA ARG A 81 14.96 -1.06 -2.70
C ARG A 81 14.01 -0.81 -1.54
N PHE A 82 14.34 0.11 -0.62
CA PHE A 82 13.44 0.47 0.49
C PHE A 82 12.09 0.99 -0.02
N ARG A 83 12.10 1.86 -1.05
CA ARG A 83 10.85 2.31 -1.70
C ARG A 83 10.05 1.14 -2.28
N LYS A 84 10.70 0.20 -2.99
CA LYS A 84 10.05 -1.00 -3.55
C LYS A 84 9.34 -1.82 -2.47
N PHE A 85 9.93 -1.91 -1.28
CA PHE A 85 9.37 -2.63 -0.14
C PHE A 85 8.51 -1.74 0.78
N LYS A 86 8.11 -0.53 0.32
CA LYS A 86 7.28 0.43 1.06
C LYS A 86 7.90 0.92 2.38
N GLN A 87 9.21 0.79 2.54
CA GLN A 87 9.99 1.32 3.64
C GLN A 87 10.37 2.79 3.36
N ASN A 88 9.36 3.63 3.10
CA ASN A 88 9.55 4.99 2.59
C ASN A 88 10.32 5.87 3.57
N LYS A 89 10.10 5.72 4.90
CA LYS A 89 10.82 6.45 5.94
C LYS A 89 12.34 6.25 5.83
N HIS A 90 12.77 5.01 5.68
CA HIS A 90 14.18 4.67 5.55
C HIS A 90 14.77 5.13 4.22
N ALA A 91 13.97 5.08 3.14
CA ALA A 91 14.37 5.63 1.85
C ALA A 91 14.62 7.14 1.93
N LEU A 92 13.73 7.90 2.61
CA LEU A 92 13.88 9.33 2.79
C LEU A 92 15.08 9.67 3.69
N GLN A 93 15.26 8.97 4.81
CA GLN A 93 16.43 9.14 5.69
C GLN A 93 17.76 8.99 4.96
N LEU A 94 17.86 8.03 4.02
CA LEU A 94 19.06 7.89 3.17
C LEU A 94 19.26 9.09 2.25
N MET A 95 18.19 9.63 1.68
CA MET A 95 18.29 10.82 0.82
C MET A 95 18.67 12.06 1.61
N ASP A 96 18.11 12.24 2.82
CA ASP A 96 18.47 13.32 3.74
C ASP A 96 19.94 13.23 4.15
N TRP A 97 20.42 12.01 4.41
CA TRP A 97 21.82 11.76 4.72
C TRP A 97 22.76 12.10 3.55
N MET A 98 22.34 11.80 2.30
CA MET A 98 23.11 12.18 1.10
C MET A 98 23.23 13.70 0.97
N GLU A 99 22.10 14.40 1.12
CA GLU A 99 22.05 15.86 1.03
C GLU A 99 22.88 16.54 2.13
N ALA A 100 22.79 16.06 3.37
CA ALA A 100 23.59 16.56 4.50
C ALA A 100 25.11 16.40 4.29
N ARG A 101 25.53 15.53 3.37
CA ARG A 101 26.93 15.34 2.96
C ARG A 101 27.33 16.09 1.69
N GLY A 102 26.45 16.96 1.20
CA GLY A 102 26.73 17.77 0.03
C GLY A 102 26.68 16.99 -1.30
N VAL A 103 26.02 15.81 -1.32
CA VAL A 103 25.80 15.08 -2.57
C VAL A 103 24.76 15.84 -3.39
N ASN A 104 25.15 16.30 -4.57
CA ASN A 104 24.23 16.98 -5.47
C ASN A 104 23.23 15.99 -6.07
N LEU A 105 21.96 16.13 -5.70
CA LEU A 105 20.92 15.30 -6.24
C LEU A 105 20.59 15.68 -7.70
N GLU A 106 20.54 14.68 -8.59
CA GLU A 106 20.10 14.88 -9.98
C GLU A 106 18.56 15.03 -10.07
N LEU A 107 18.06 15.50 -11.20
CA LEU A 107 16.63 15.67 -11.50
C LEU A 107 15.76 14.46 -11.08
N LYS A 108 16.20 13.24 -11.44
CA LYS A 108 15.49 12.00 -11.08
C LYS A 108 15.44 11.73 -9.59
N HIS A 109 16.40 12.24 -8.83
CA HIS A 109 16.48 12.07 -7.38
C HIS A 109 15.52 13.04 -6.67
N HIS A 110 15.40 14.28 -7.18
CA HIS A 110 14.39 15.22 -6.68
C HIS A 110 12.96 14.71 -6.91
N ALA A 111 12.67 14.12 -8.07
CA ALA A 111 11.37 13.46 -8.32
C ALA A 111 11.12 12.30 -7.35
N LEU A 112 12.13 11.47 -7.09
CA LEU A 112 12.03 10.37 -6.12
C LEU A 112 11.79 10.88 -4.69
N ARG A 113 12.50 11.94 -4.28
CA ARG A 113 12.35 12.56 -2.96
C ARG A 113 10.97 13.17 -2.79
N LEU A 114 10.46 13.87 -3.81
CA LEU A 114 9.12 14.45 -3.83
C LEU A 114 8.05 13.39 -3.57
N ASP A 115 8.13 12.25 -4.25
CA ASP A 115 7.21 11.10 -4.01
C ASP A 115 7.32 10.54 -2.58
N LEU A 116 8.53 10.45 -2.02
CA LEU A 116 8.73 9.98 -0.64
C LEU A 116 8.20 10.97 0.39
N VAL A 117 8.44 12.27 0.22
CA VAL A 117 7.92 13.34 1.09
C VAL A 117 6.39 13.33 1.08
N SER A 118 5.77 13.27 -0.10
CA SER A 118 4.31 13.17 -0.23
C SER A 118 3.73 11.98 0.55
N LYS A 119 4.39 10.82 0.49
CA LYS A 119 3.90 9.59 1.16
C LYS A 119 4.08 9.57 2.66
N LEU A 120 5.03 10.32 3.20
CA LEU A 120 5.37 10.32 4.62
C LEU A 120 4.81 11.52 5.37
N ASN A 121 4.94 12.70 4.77
CA ASN A 121 4.65 13.98 5.41
C ASN A 121 3.37 14.62 4.83
N GLY A 122 2.76 13.97 3.83
CA GLY A 122 1.55 14.46 3.19
C GLY A 122 1.79 15.42 2.03
N ILE A 123 0.70 15.86 1.41
CA ILE A 123 0.76 16.62 0.16
C ILE A 123 1.30 18.05 0.37
N HIS A 124 0.97 18.71 1.49
CA HIS A 124 1.47 20.06 1.77
C HIS A 124 3.00 20.11 1.83
N ALA A 125 3.64 19.16 2.53
CA ALA A 125 5.08 19.06 2.57
C ALA A 125 5.69 18.79 1.18
N ALA A 126 4.99 18.05 0.32
CA ALA A 126 5.42 17.84 -1.06
C ALA A 126 5.31 19.12 -1.91
N GLU A 127 4.24 19.91 -1.74
CA GLU A 127 4.07 21.22 -2.37
C GLU A 127 5.16 22.20 -1.95
N GLU A 128 5.46 22.28 -0.65
CA GLU A 128 6.55 23.10 -0.10
C GLU A 128 7.90 22.68 -0.66
N TYR A 129 8.18 21.38 -0.66
CA TYR A 129 9.42 20.86 -1.23
C TYR A 129 9.53 21.19 -2.73
N PHE A 130 8.46 20.99 -3.51
CA PHE A 130 8.47 21.35 -4.93
C PHE A 130 8.66 22.85 -5.14
N GLY A 131 8.02 23.70 -4.33
CA GLY A 131 8.16 25.16 -4.35
C GLY A 131 9.57 25.64 -3.97
N SER A 132 10.28 24.90 -3.12
CA SER A 132 11.66 25.22 -2.74
C SER A 132 12.71 24.82 -3.78
N LEU A 133 12.33 23.97 -4.76
CA LEU A 133 13.28 23.55 -5.80
C LEU A 133 13.70 24.72 -6.71
N PRO A 134 14.98 24.88 -7.00
CA PRO A 134 15.45 25.75 -8.08
C PRO A 134 14.80 25.39 -9.42
N ASP A 135 14.62 26.37 -10.30
CA ASP A 135 13.93 26.18 -11.58
C ASP A 135 14.57 25.09 -12.46
N ILE A 136 15.88 24.91 -12.38
CA ILE A 136 16.59 23.83 -13.08
C ILE A 136 16.09 22.43 -12.69
N PHE A 137 15.56 22.25 -11.46
CA PHE A 137 15.03 20.99 -10.95
C PHE A 137 13.51 20.91 -11.07
N ARG A 138 12.81 22.00 -11.41
CA ARG A 138 11.39 22.01 -11.77
C ARG A 138 11.19 21.51 -13.20
N SER A 139 11.54 20.27 -13.42
CA SER A 139 11.51 19.61 -14.72
C SER A 139 10.20 18.87 -14.96
N LYS A 140 10.00 18.41 -16.18
CA LYS A 140 8.92 17.50 -16.56
C LYS A 140 8.76 16.32 -15.59
N GLN A 141 9.88 15.77 -15.07
CA GLN A 141 9.83 14.62 -14.15
C GLN A 141 9.25 15.01 -12.78
N THR A 142 9.67 16.16 -12.23
CA THR A 142 9.17 16.63 -10.93
C THR A 142 7.72 17.09 -11.02
N TYR A 143 7.32 17.78 -12.11
CA TYR A 143 5.92 18.11 -12.40
C TYR A 143 5.05 16.85 -12.52
N SER A 144 5.49 15.85 -13.30
CA SER A 144 4.76 14.57 -13.42
C SER A 144 4.63 13.84 -12.09
N THR A 145 5.67 13.91 -11.25
CA THR A 145 5.61 13.31 -9.92
C THR A 145 4.63 14.05 -9.00
N LEU A 146 4.61 15.39 -9.04
CA LEU A 146 3.64 16.17 -8.26
C LEU A 146 2.20 15.87 -8.70
N LEU A 147 1.96 15.74 -10.02
CA LEU A 147 0.67 15.34 -10.56
C LEU A 147 0.25 13.95 -10.03
N ASN A 148 1.19 13.00 -9.98
CA ASN A 148 0.92 11.70 -9.35
C ASN A 148 0.65 11.82 -7.85
N CYS A 149 1.33 12.71 -7.12
CA CYS A 149 1.05 12.97 -5.71
C CYS A 149 -0.37 13.49 -5.51
N TYR A 150 -0.83 14.43 -6.33
CA TYR A 150 -2.23 14.89 -6.29
C TYR A 150 -3.21 13.77 -6.58
N ALA A 151 -2.90 12.89 -7.54
CA ALA A 151 -3.72 11.70 -7.79
C ALA A 151 -3.79 10.78 -6.56
N GLU A 152 -2.67 10.49 -5.90
CA GLU A 152 -2.63 9.65 -4.70
C GLU A 152 -3.45 10.25 -3.54
N HIS A 153 -3.45 11.58 -3.40
CA HIS A 153 -4.20 12.31 -2.37
C HIS A 153 -5.62 12.72 -2.81
N ARG A 154 -6.08 12.30 -4.01
CA ARG A 154 -7.41 12.58 -4.57
C ARG A 154 -7.74 14.08 -4.71
N MET A 155 -6.75 14.89 -5.02
CA MET A 155 -6.88 16.34 -5.18
C MET A 155 -7.14 16.69 -6.66
N ALA A 156 -8.38 16.51 -7.12
CA ALA A 156 -8.75 16.68 -8.53
C ALA A 156 -8.46 18.09 -9.05
N GLU A 157 -8.88 19.13 -8.32
CA GLU A 157 -8.75 20.52 -8.76
C GLU A 157 -7.30 20.94 -8.93
N LYS A 158 -6.44 20.73 -7.90
CA LYS A 158 -5.02 21.05 -7.96
C LYS A 158 -4.28 20.23 -9.03
N GLY A 159 -4.67 18.95 -9.19
CA GLY A 159 -4.09 18.10 -10.22
C GLY A 159 -4.41 18.57 -11.63
N LEU A 160 -5.64 19.02 -11.89
CA LEU A 160 -6.06 19.56 -13.17
C LEU A 160 -5.42 20.92 -13.45
N GLU A 161 -5.38 21.81 -12.47
CA GLU A 161 -4.68 23.09 -12.55
C GLU A 161 -3.19 22.89 -12.92
N LEU A 162 -2.50 21.95 -12.22
CA LEU A 162 -1.12 21.62 -12.53
C LEU A 162 -0.98 21.09 -13.96
N TYR A 163 -1.90 20.24 -14.43
CA TYR A 163 -1.88 19.71 -15.79
C TYR A 163 -2.05 20.83 -16.84
N GLU A 164 -2.97 21.79 -16.65
CA GLU A 164 -3.13 22.91 -17.56
C GLU A 164 -1.90 23.83 -17.56
N ASN A 165 -1.27 24.06 -16.39
CA ASN A 165 0.01 24.76 -16.30
C ASN A 165 1.13 24.05 -17.07
N MET A 166 1.23 22.72 -16.94
CA MET A 166 2.19 21.89 -17.69
C MET A 166 1.94 22.00 -19.22
N LYS A 167 0.68 22.07 -19.61
CA LYS A 167 0.29 22.25 -21.02
C LYS A 167 0.70 23.62 -21.54
N ALA A 168 0.45 24.68 -20.78
CA ALA A 168 0.88 26.03 -21.11
C ALA A 168 2.41 26.15 -21.26
N MET A 169 3.17 25.41 -20.45
CA MET A 169 4.63 25.31 -20.55
C MET A 169 5.13 24.38 -21.66
N ASN A 170 4.23 23.77 -22.44
CA ASN A 170 4.53 22.78 -23.50
C ASN A 170 5.37 21.57 -23.04
N ILE A 171 5.18 21.13 -21.78
CA ILE A 171 5.88 19.95 -21.21
C ILE A 171 5.01 18.70 -21.17
N VAL A 172 3.76 18.75 -21.69
CA VAL A 172 2.84 17.60 -21.83
C VAL A 172 3.14 16.82 -23.10
N SER A 173 4.38 16.36 -23.26
CA SER A 173 4.81 15.61 -24.46
C SER A 173 5.21 14.18 -24.16
N ASP A 174 4.66 13.60 -23.07
CA ASP A 174 5.10 12.29 -22.56
C ASP A 174 3.92 11.44 -22.11
N ILE A 175 4.01 10.17 -22.42
CA ILE A 175 3.09 9.14 -21.97
C ILE A 175 2.88 9.14 -20.43
N LEU A 176 3.91 9.49 -19.66
CA LEU A 176 3.83 9.52 -18.21
C LEU A 176 2.84 10.58 -17.71
N VAL A 177 2.80 11.75 -18.34
CA VAL A 177 1.88 12.83 -17.94
C VAL A 177 0.44 12.42 -18.20
N TYR A 178 0.15 11.85 -19.39
CA TYR A 178 -1.19 11.34 -19.71
C TYR A 178 -1.61 10.20 -18.78
N ASN A 179 -0.70 9.28 -18.48
CA ASN A 179 -0.99 8.20 -17.56
C ASN A 179 -1.27 8.71 -16.13
N ASN A 180 -0.54 9.71 -15.65
CA ASN A 180 -0.81 10.33 -14.35
C ASN A 180 -2.14 11.09 -14.33
N LEU A 181 -2.50 11.77 -15.42
CA LEU A 181 -3.80 12.41 -15.56
C LEU A 181 -4.95 11.38 -15.55
N MET A 182 -4.79 10.27 -16.27
CA MET A 182 -5.77 9.19 -16.24
C MET A 182 -5.88 8.56 -14.84
N CYS A 183 -4.76 8.40 -14.13
CA CYS A 183 -4.77 7.95 -12.73
C CYS A 183 -5.49 8.95 -11.81
N LEU A 184 -5.31 10.25 -12.03
CA LEU A 184 -6.04 11.29 -11.30
C LEU A 184 -7.54 11.12 -11.49
N TYR A 185 -8.02 11.01 -12.72
CA TYR A 185 -9.45 10.79 -13.02
C TYR A 185 -9.96 9.49 -12.39
N LEU A 186 -9.20 8.40 -12.47
CA LEU A 186 -9.61 7.12 -11.88
C LEU A 186 -9.78 7.22 -10.35
N LYS A 187 -8.87 7.92 -9.67
CA LYS A 187 -8.87 8.06 -8.21
C LYS A 187 -9.84 9.10 -7.67
N THR A 188 -10.28 10.01 -8.53
CA THR A 188 -11.26 11.07 -8.18
C THR A 188 -12.66 10.77 -8.71
N ASP A 189 -12.95 9.49 -9.01
CA ASP A 189 -14.25 9.00 -9.47
C ASP A 189 -14.78 9.72 -10.72
N GLN A 190 -13.87 9.99 -11.69
CA GLN A 190 -14.18 10.60 -13.00
C GLN A 190 -13.75 9.69 -14.15
N PRO A 191 -14.13 8.38 -14.15
CA PRO A 191 -13.66 7.41 -15.15
C PRO A 191 -14.09 7.75 -16.59
N GLU A 192 -15.18 8.50 -16.74
CA GLU A 192 -15.73 8.91 -18.05
C GLU A 192 -14.79 9.83 -18.86
N LYS A 193 -13.84 10.49 -18.19
CA LYS A 193 -12.85 11.38 -18.83
C LYS A 193 -11.67 10.62 -19.43
N ILE A 194 -11.47 9.37 -19.03
CA ILE A 194 -10.30 8.57 -19.44
C ILE A 194 -10.32 8.19 -20.91
N PRO A 195 -11.43 7.70 -21.51
CA PRO A 195 -11.48 7.40 -22.94
C PRO A 195 -11.15 8.60 -23.83
N THR A 196 -11.66 9.78 -23.49
CA THR A 196 -11.34 11.02 -24.22
C THR A 196 -9.90 11.45 -24.04
N THR A 197 -9.30 11.18 -22.88
CA THR A 197 -7.88 11.45 -22.61
C THR A 197 -6.97 10.56 -23.46
N VAL A 198 -7.32 9.29 -23.64
CA VAL A 198 -6.61 8.37 -24.55
C VAL A 198 -6.66 8.84 -26.00
N VAL A 199 -7.81 9.33 -26.45
CA VAL A 199 -7.94 9.92 -27.80
C VAL A 199 -7.03 11.15 -27.97
N LYS A 200 -7.05 12.09 -27.01
CA LYS A 200 -6.17 13.27 -27.03
C LYS A 200 -4.69 12.89 -27.03
N MET A 201 -4.31 11.86 -26.28
CA MET A 201 -2.96 11.34 -26.24
C MET A 201 -2.52 10.85 -27.64
N GLN A 202 -3.37 10.09 -28.33
CA GLN A 202 -3.13 9.60 -29.69
C GLN A 202 -3.08 10.73 -30.73
N GLU A 203 -3.97 11.71 -30.63
CA GLU A 203 -3.97 12.91 -31.48
C GLU A 203 -2.67 13.73 -31.30
N SER A 204 -2.09 13.70 -30.10
CA SER A 204 -0.75 14.30 -29.82
C SER A 204 0.41 13.44 -30.33
N GLY A 205 0.15 12.35 -31.05
CA GLY A 205 1.18 11.45 -31.58
C GLY A 205 1.78 10.48 -30.55
N ILE A 206 1.23 10.45 -29.33
CA ILE A 206 1.74 9.59 -28.24
C ILE A 206 0.91 8.29 -28.23
N GLN A 207 1.60 7.17 -28.42
CA GLN A 207 0.93 5.86 -28.42
C GLN A 207 0.70 5.35 -27.00
N PRO A 208 -0.52 4.88 -26.66
CA PRO A 208 -0.82 4.24 -25.39
C PRO A 208 0.06 3.01 -25.16
N ASN A 209 0.52 2.81 -23.94
CA ASN A 209 1.26 1.61 -23.54
C ASN A 209 0.37 0.63 -22.75
N LYS A 210 0.94 -0.49 -22.30
CA LYS A 210 0.24 -1.50 -21.50
C LYS A 210 -0.44 -0.93 -20.25
N PHE A 211 0.17 0.08 -19.62
CA PHE A 211 -0.42 0.75 -18.47
C PHE A 211 -1.59 1.65 -18.85
N SER A 212 -1.48 2.37 -19.97
CA SER A 212 -2.59 3.20 -20.49
C SER A 212 -3.83 2.34 -20.77
N TYR A 213 -3.66 1.19 -21.42
CA TYR A 213 -4.76 0.25 -21.68
C TYR A 213 -5.32 -0.38 -20.41
N PHE A 214 -4.47 -0.65 -19.40
CA PHE A 214 -4.93 -1.12 -18.10
C PHE A 214 -5.86 -0.08 -17.45
N VAL A 215 -5.45 1.20 -17.39
CA VAL A 215 -6.26 2.28 -16.80
C VAL A 215 -7.54 2.51 -17.59
N LEU A 216 -7.49 2.43 -18.93
CA LEU A 216 -8.66 2.53 -19.80
C LEU A 216 -9.66 1.40 -19.53
N THR A 217 -9.18 0.16 -19.43
CA THR A 217 -10.06 -0.98 -19.14
C THR A 217 -10.67 -0.86 -17.74
N GLU A 218 -9.89 -0.44 -16.74
CA GLU A 218 -10.39 -0.20 -15.37
C GLU A 218 -11.47 0.89 -15.36
N SER A 219 -11.31 1.95 -16.17
CA SER A 219 -12.34 3.00 -16.29
C SER A 219 -13.65 2.49 -16.85
N TYR A 220 -13.61 1.65 -17.89
CA TYR A 220 -14.82 1.02 -18.43
C TYR A 220 -15.51 0.10 -17.42
N ILE A 221 -14.72 -0.67 -16.64
CA ILE A 221 -15.24 -1.51 -15.56
C ILE A 221 -15.88 -0.66 -14.44
N MET A 222 -15.32 0.50 -14.12
CA MET A 222 -15.91 1.41 -13.14
C MET A 222 -17.23 1.99 -13.63
N MET A 223 -17.36 2.24 -14.93
CA MET A 223 -18.60 2.69 -15.57
C MET A 223 -19.62 1.56 -15.84
N ASN A 224 -19.31 0.32 -15.43
CA ASN A 224 -20.07 -0.89 -15.77
C ASN A 224 -20.21 -1.14 -17.28
N ASP A 225 -19.34 -0.56 -18.11
CA ASP A 225 -19.28 -0.77 -19.57
C ASP A 225 -18.32 -1.91 -19.92
N ILE A 226 -18.73 -3.14 -19.59
CA ILE A 226 -17.89 -4.32 -19.80
C ILE A 226 -17.67 -4.59 -21.31
N GLU A 227 -18.63 -4.19 -22.18
CA GLU A 227 -18.51 -4.36 -23.61
C GLU A 227 -17.36 -3.55 -24.20
N SER A 228 -17.19 -2.31 -23.74
CA SER A 228 -16.06 -1.48 -24.17
C SER A 228 -14.73 -2.00 -23.63
N ALA A 229 -14.71 -2.55 -22.41
CA ALA A 229 -13.54 -3.23 -21.86
C ALA A 229 -13.14 -4.47 -22.68
N GLU A 230 -14.13 -5.30 -23.11
CA GLU A 230 -13.91 -6.44 -24.01
C GLU A 230 -13.37 -6.02 -25.39
N LYS A 231 -13.83 -4.90 -25.92
CA LYS A 231 -13.32 -4.37 -27.21
C LYS A 231 -11.86 -4.01 -27.14
N VAL A 232 -11.43 -3.35 -26.06
CA VAL A 232 -10.00 -3.05 -25.81
C VAL A 232 -9.17 -4.34 -25.79
N LEU A 233 -9.67 -5.38 -25.11
CA LEU A 233 -8.98 -6.67 -25.08
C LEU A 233 -8.87 -7.29 -26.47
N LYS A 234 -9.96 -7.33 -27.26
CA LYS A 234 -9.97 -7.90 -28.63
C LYS A 234 -8.97 -7.21 -29.54
N GLU A 235 -8.95 -5.87 -29.51
CA GLU A 235 -8.04 -5.08 -30.33
C GLU A 235 -6.56 -5.35 -29.98
N LEU A 236 -6.24 -5.56 -28.70
CA LEU A 236 -4.89 -5.93 -28.26
C LEU A 236 -4.54 -7.39 -28.59
N GLN A 237 -5.54 -8.28 -28.69
CA GLN A 237 -5.35 -9.66 -29.15
C GLN A 237 -4.95 -9.73 -30.62
N GLU A 238 -5.55 -8.89 -31.49
CA GLU A 238 -5.21 -8.81 -32.91
C GLU A 238 -3.73 -8.47 -33.15
N VAL A 239 -3.12 -7.70 -32.26
CA VAL A 239 -1.69 -7.33 -32.32
C VAL A 239 -0.77 -8.20 -31.43
N ASN A 240 -1.26 -9.32 -30.89
CA ASN A 240 -0.54 -10.25 -30.00
C ASN A 240 0.19 -9.56 -28.83
N SER A 241 -0.43 -8.53 -28.23
CA SER A 241 0.22 -7.69 -27.21
C SER A 241 -0.54 -7.60 -25.88
N VAL A 242 -1.41 -8.58 -25.58
CA VAL A 242 -2.21 -8.56 -24.35
C VAL A 242 -1.37 -8.98 -23.14
N PRO A 243 -1.16 -8.11 -22.14
CA PRO A 243 -0.53 -8.52 -20.90
C PRO A 243 -1.51 -9.33 -20.03
N TRP A 244 -0.99 -10.28 -19.23
CA TRP A 244 -1.80 -11.08 -18.32
C TRP A 244 -2.65 -10.20 -17.36
N SER A 245 -2.11 -9.05 -16.96
CA SER A 245 -2.80 -8.12 -16.06
C SER A 245 -4.11 -7.58 -16.62
N LEU A 246 -4.21 -7.44 -17.95
CA LEU A 246 -5.43 -6.96 -18.58
C LEU A 246 -6.55 -8.01 -18.51
N TYR A 247 -6.20 -9.28 -18.74
CA TYR A 247 -7.14 -10.39 -18.52
C TYR A 247 -7.60 -10.43 -17.05
N ALA A 248 -6.68 -10.26 -16.10
CA ALA A 248 -7.01 -10.24 -14.67
C ALA A 248 -7.94 -9.06 -14.30
N THR A 249 -7.73 -7.89 -14.91
CA THR A 249 -8.59 -6.71 -14.73
C THR A 249 -9.99 -6.97 -15.27
N LEU A 250 -10.10 -7.54 -16.48
CA LEU A 250 -11.39 -7.87 -17.07
C LEU A 250 -12.14 -8.94 -16.25
N ALA A 251 -11.42 -9.95 -15.75
CA ALA A 251 -12.00 -10.96 -14.85
C ALA A 251 -12.56 -10.33 -13.56
N ASN A 252 -11.90 -9.30 -13.02
CA ASN A 252 -12.43 -8.54 -11.88
C ASN A 252 -13.72 -7.79 -12.26
N GLY A 253 -13.82 -7.27 -13.49
CA GLY A 253 -15.06 -6.67 -14.01
C GLY A 253 -16.20 -7.69 -14.07
N TYR A 254 -15.96 -8.87 -14.62
CA TYR A 254 -16.94 -9.95 -14.63
C TYR A 254 -17.38 -10.39 -13.22
N ASN A 255 -16.44 -10.46 -12.27
CA ASN A 255 -16.78 -10.77 -10.87
C ASN A 255 -17.68 -9.71 -10.24
N LYS A 256 -17.47 -8.42 -10.53
CA LYS A 256 -18.37 -7.35 -10.07
C LYS A 256 -19.80 -7.51 -10.64
N LEU A 257 -19.92 -8.02 -11.86
CA LEU A 257 -21.18 -8.29 -12.53
C LEU A 257 -21.74 -9.69 -12.24
N GLN A 258 -21.12 -10.44 -11.31
CA GLN A 258 -21.49 -11.82 -10.94
C GLN A 258 -21.46 -12.83 -12.12
N GLN A 259 -20.68 -12.54 -13.18
CA GLN A 259 -20.46 -13.40 -14.32
C GLN A 259 -19.25 -14.32 -14.09
N PHE A 260 -19.36 -15.22 -13.12
CA PHE A 260 -18.24 -16.02 -12.61
C PHE A 260 -17.62 -16.95 -13.66
N ASP A 261 -18.43 -17.53 -14.55
CA ASP A 261 -17.91 -18.40 -15.63
C ASP A 261 -17.00 -17.64 -16.61
N LYS A 262 -17.40 -16.42 -16.97
CA LYS A 262 -16.57 -15.55 -17.82
C LYS A 262 -15.31 -15.07 -17.09
N ALA A 263 -15.42 -14.80 -15.80
CA ALA A 263 -14.28 -14.43 -14.98
C ALA A 263 -13.25 -15.57 -14.93
N GLU A 264 -13.70 -16.81 -14.70
CA GLU A 264 -12.84 -18.00 -14.67
C GLU A 264 -12.18 -18.25 -16.03
N PHE A 265 -12.97 -18.22 -17.13
CA PHE A 265 -12.41 -18.37 -18.48
C PHE A 265 -11.32 -17.32 -18.75
N THR A 266 -11.57 -16.09 -18.35
CA THR A 266 -10.63 -14.98 -18.58
C THR A 266 -9.38 -15.12 -17.72
N LEU A 267 -9.48 -15.64 -16.47
CA LEU A 267 -8.34 -15.93 -15.62
C LEU A 267 -7.47 -17.08 -16.17
N LYS A 268 -8.09 -18.11 -16.78
CA LYS A 268 -7.35 -19.17 -17.50
C LYS A 268 -6.54 -18.60 -18.65
N LYS A 269 -7.09 -17.63 -19.40
CA LYS A 269 -6.32 -16.90 -20.41
C LYS A 269 -5.18 -16.05 -19.83
N ALA A 270 -5.38 -15.43 -18.68
CA ALA A 270 -4.30 -14.75 -17.97
C ALA A 270 -3.16 -15.71 -17.59
N GLU A 271 -3.50 -16.94 -17.16
CA GLU A 271 -2.52 -17.97 -16.79
C GLU A 271 -1.70 -18.46 -17.98
N GLU A 272 -2.31 -18.60 -19.19
CA GLU A 272 -1.61 -19.00 -20.41
C GLU A 272 -0.47 -18.02 -20.80
N VAL A 273 -0.64 -16.72 -20.53
CA VAL A 273 0.29 -15.66 -20.95
C VAL A 273 1.15 -15.08 -19.82
N LEU A 274 0.97 -15.57 -18.59
CA LEU A 274 1.77 -15.09 -17.46
C LEU A 274 3.22 -15.55 -17.54
N ASP A 275 4.13 -14.73 -17.00
CA ASP A 275 5.52 -15.17 -16.79
C ASP A 275 5.58 -16.12 -15.57
N LYS A 276 5.86 -17.40 -15.85
CA LYS A 276 5.96 -18.44 -14.82
C LYS A 276 7.08 -18.17 -13.79
N HIS A 277 8.05 -17.33 -14.11
CA HIS A 277 9.15 -16.92 -13.21
C HIS A 277 8.82 -15.68 -12.38
N ASP A 278 7.70 -15.02 -12.65
CA ASP A 278 7.24 -13.88 -11.84
C ASP A 278 6.27 -14.34 -10.75
N VAL A 279 6.78 -14.48 -9.52
CA VAL A 279 5.99 -14.85 -8.34
C VAL A 279 4.83 -13.88 -8.06
N PHE A 280 4.95 -12.62 -8.50
CA PHE A 280 3.88 -11.62 -8.30
C PHE A 280 2.64 -11.95 -9.11
N SER A 281 2.80 -12.42 -10.34
CA SER A 281 1.69 -12.85 -11.21
C SER A 281 0.89 -14.00 -10.60
N TRP A 282 1.57 -14.97 -9.99
CA TRP A 282 0.92 -16.06 -9.24
C TRP A 282 0.13 -15.56 -8.03
N HIS A 283 0.68 -14.59 -7.27
CA HIS A 283 -0.03 -13.99 -6.15
C HIS A 283 -1.31 -13.25 -6.60
N CYS A 284 -1.27 -12.61 -7.76
CA CYS A 284 -2.45 -11.96 -8.34
C CYS A 284 -3.51 -12.99 -8.74
N LEU A 285 -3.12 -14.08 -9.42
CA LEU A 285 -4.05 -15.16 -9.78
C LEU A 285 -4.74 -15.76 -8.55
N LEU A 286 -3.98 -16.10 -7.50
CA LEU A 286 -4.55 -16.56 -6.24
C LEU A 286 -5.61 -15.60 -5.70
N SER A 287 -5.30 -14.30 -5.73
CA SER A 287 -6.23 -13.27 -5.24
C SER A 287 -7.48 -13.16 -6.11
N HIS A 288 -7.33 -13.27 -7.43
CA HIS A 288 -8.46 -13.19 -8.36
C HIS A 288 -9.38 -14.41 -8.27
N TYR A 289 -8.82 -15.63 -8.23
CA TYR A 289 -9.63 -16.84 -8.03
C TYR A 289 -10.33 -16.84 -6.66
N ALA A 290 -9.68 -16.32 -5.62
CA ALA A 290 -10.34 -16.12 -4.32
C ALA A 290 -11.46 -15.07 -4.39
N ASN A 291 -11.35 -14.06 -5.26
CA ASN A 291 -12.40 -13.07 -5.48
C ASN A 291 -13.60 -13.67 -6.22
N SER A 292 -13.36 -14.62 -7.12
CA SER A 292 -14.39 -15.37 -7.85
C SER A 292 -15.05 -16.47 -7.00
N GLY A 293 -14.63 -16.67 -5.74
CA GLY A 293 -15.17 -17.74 -4.88
C GLY A 293 -14.66 -19.13 -5.22
N ASN A 294 -13.69 -19.28 -6.13
CA ASN A 294 -13.27 -20.59 -6.65
C ASN A 294 -12.11 -21.17 -5.83
N LEU A 295 -12.49 -21.93 -4.78
CA LEU A 295 -11.55 -22.58 -3.86
C LEU A 295 -10.67 -23.64 -4.55
N SER A 296 -11.23 -24.41 -5.50
CA SER A 296 -10.49 -25.47 -6.19
C SER A 296 -9.33 -24.89 -7.01
N GLU A 297 -9.58 -23.80 -7.72
CA GLU A 297 -8.55 -23.11 -8.49
C GLU A 297 -7.51 -22.43 -7.56
N VAL A 298 -7.93 -21.86 -6.44
CA VAL A 298 -6.97 -21.31 -5.45
C VAL A 298 -6.01 -22.39 -4.98
N LYS A 299 -6.49 -23.59 -4.65
CA LYS A 299 -5.66 -24.74 -4.24
C LYS A 299 -4.74 -25.18 -5.39
N ARG A 300 -5.28 -25.31 -6.61
CA ARG A 300 -4.49 -25.69 -7.79
C ARG A 300 -3.35 -24.68 -8.08
N ILE A 301 -3.66 -23.40 -8.07
CA ILE A 301 -2.65 -22.33 -8.29
C ILE A 301 -1.59 -22.33 -7.18
N TRP A 302 -1.97 -22.61 -5.93
CA TRP A 302 -1.01 -22.74 -4.84
C TRP A 302 -0.01 -23.87 -5.06
N GLU A 303 -0.47 -25.06 -5.48
CA GLU A 303 0.41 -26.18 -5.79
C GLU A 303 1.30 -25.88 -7.01
N SER A 304 0.76 -25.21 -8.02
CA SER A 304 1.54 -24.76 -9.18
C SER A 304 2.63 -23.76 -8.78
N LEU A 305 2.34 -22.81 -7.88
CA LEU A 305 3.31 -21.87 -7.33
C LEU A 305 4.43 -22.60 -6.56
N LYS A 306 4.06 -23.56 -5.70
CA LYS A 306 5.06 -24.38 -4.96
C LYS A 306 5.96 -25.18 -5.91
N SER A 307 5.41 -25.69 -6.99
CA SER A 307 6.16 -26.43 -8.00
C SER A 307 7.10 -25.52 -8.81
N ALA A 308 6.69 -24.29 -9.10
CA ALA A 308 7.49 -23.33 -9.87
C ALA A 308 8.64 -22.72 -9.07
N PHE A 309 8.51 -22.62 -7.75
CA PHE A 309 9.49 -21.97 -6.88
C PHE A 309 9.99 -22.93 -5.79
N LYS A 310 11.31 -23.05 -5.67
CA LYS A 310 11.95 -23.92 -4.66
C LYS A 310 11.57 -23.59 -3.22
N LYS A 311 11.23 -22.32 -2.94
CA LYS A 311 10.82 -21.82 -1.61
C LYS A 311 9.71 -20.80 -1.75
N CYS A 312 8.65 -20.99 -0.97
CA CYS A 312 7.62 -19.99 -0.79
C CYS A 312 8.10 -18.89 0.16
N THR A 313 7.78 -17.66 -0.17
CA THR A 313 8.09 -16.50 0.69
C THR A 313 6.96 -16.22 1.68
N ASN A 314 7.23 -15.47 2.77
CA ASN A 314 6.19 -15.00 3.68
C ASN A 314 5.03 -14.31 2.93
N ARG A 315 5.33 -13.62 1.82
CA ARG A 315 4.30 -13.00 1.01
C ARG A 315 3.42 -14.03 0.30
N SER A 316 3.97 -15.14 -0.16
CA SER A 316 3.19 -16.22 -0.79
C SER A 316 2.21 -16.83 0.21
N TYR A 317 2.69 -17.18 1.41
CA TYR A 317 1.83 -17.67 2.50
C TYR A 317 0.78 -16.63 2.90
N LEU A 318 1.16 -15.34 3.00
CA LEU A 318 0.22 -14.27 3.33
C LEU A 318 -0.94 -14.15 2.33
N VAL A 319 -0.64 -14.30 1.03
CA VAL A 319 -1.66 -14.24 -0.02
C VAL A 319 -2.56 -15.48 0.04
N MET A 320 -1.98 -16.67 0.18
CA MET A 320 -2.73 -17.92 0.28
C MET A 320 -3.66 -17.94 1.50
N LEU A 321 -3.14 -17.62 2.69
CA LEU A 321 -3.94 -17.58 3.92
C LEU A 321 -5.07 -16.54 3.85
N LYS A 322 -4.85 -15.40 3.22
CA LYS A 322 -5.92 -14.41 2.97
C LYS A 322 -6.99 -14.93 2.02
N ALA A 323 -6.58 -15.66 0.97
CA ALA A 323 -7.50 -16.30 0.03
C ALA A 323 -8.37 -17.35 0.74
N LEU A 324 -7.76 -18.24 1.52
CA LEU A 324 -8.46 -19.27 2.29
C LEU A 324 -9.39 -18.67 3.34
N LYS A 325 -8.95 -17.62 4.05
CA LYS A 325 -9.81 -16.91 5.00
C LYS A 325 -11.03 -16.31 4.31
N LYS A 326 -10.84 -15.70 3.13
CA LYS A 326 -11.94 -15.12 2.35
C LYS A 326 -12.95 -16.18 1.90
N LEU A 327 -12.46 -17.37 1.54
CA LEU A 327 -13.27 -18.51 1.08
C LEU A 327 -13.81 -19.38 2.22
N ASP A 328 -13.56 -19.01 3.47
CA ASP A 328 -13.94 -19.70 4.69
C ASP A 328 -13.45 -21.16 4.79
N ASP A 329 -12.38 -21.51 4.08
CA ASP A 329 -11.74 -22.83 4.17
C ASP A 329 -10.76 -22.86 5.35
N PHE A 330 -11.31 -23.04 6.53
CA PHE A 330 -10.58 -22.96 7.78
C PHE A 330 -9.59 -24.11 7.98
N ASP A 331 -9.93 -25.31 7.55
CA ASP A 331 -9.08 -26.50 7.73
C ASP A 331 -7.81 -26.40 6.89
N THR A 332 -7.94 -26.04 5.63
CA THR A 332 -6.76 -25.78 4.77
C THR A 332 -5.95 -24.57 5.28
N LEU A 333 -6.62 -23.54 5.80
CA LEU A 333 -5.94 -22.38 6.37
C LEU A 333 -5.04 -22.77 7.55
N GLN A 334 -5.50 -23.65 8.44
CA GLN A 334 -4.69 -24.17 9.54
C GLN A 334 -3.50 -25.01 9.03
N GLN A 335 -3.71 -25.87 8.04
CA GLN A 335 -2.65 -26.70 7.45
C GLN A 335 -1.55 -25.82 6.82
N ILE A 336 -1.92 -24.82 6.03
CA ILE A 336 -0.95 -23.88 5.40
C ILE A 336 -0.22 -23.04 6.45
N PHE A 337 -0.89 -22.68 7.53
CA PHE A 337 -0.24 -21.98 8.64
C PHE A 337 0.82 -22.86 9.32
N GLN A 338 0.52 -24.13 9.61
CA GLN A 338 1.46 -25.09 10.19
C GLN A 338 2.65 -25.35 9.26
N GLU A 339 2.40 -25.45 7.93
CA GLU A 339 3.45 -25.55 6.92
C GLU A 339 4.40 -24.33 7.00
N TRP A 340 3.85 -23.11 7.09
CA TRP A 340 4.66 -21.91 7.26
C TRP A 340 5.43 -21.91 8.59
N GLU A 341 4.78 -22.27 9.68
CA GLU A 341 5.37 -22.27 11.03
C GLU A 341 6.60 -23.20 11.12
N SER A 342 6.58 -24.32 10.37
CA SER A 342 7.69 -25.27 10.31
C SER A 342 8.80 -24.87 9.31
N SER A 343 8.54 -23.97 8.37
CA SER A 343 9.43 -23.72 7.21
C SER A 343 9.94 -22.28 7.09
N HIS A 344 9.44 -21.34 7.89
CA HIS A 344 9.83 -19.92 7.75
C HIS A 344 11.29 -19.68 8.16
N GLU A 345 11.98 -18.81 7.39
CA GLU A 345 13.32 -18.31 7.73
C GLU A 345 13.27 -17.07 8.62
N HIS A 346 12.23 -16.25 8.42
CA HIS A 346 12.01 -15.01 9.18
C HIS A 346 10.56 -14.95 9.63
N TYR A 347 10.36 -14.75 10.90
CA TYR A 347 9.04 -14.62 11.48
C TYR A 347 8.36 -13.32 11.03
N ASP A 348 7.15 -13.40 10.44
CA ASP A 348 6.35 -12.23 10.04
C ASP A 348 4.97 -12.28 10.72
N MET A 349 4.77 -11.43 11.72
CA MET A 349 3.52 -11.35 12.50
C MET A 349 2.25 -11.11 11.65
N LYS A 350 2.38 -10.67 10.40
CA LYS A 350 1.22 -10.57 9.50
C LYS A 350 0.55 -11.91 9.26
N ILE A 351 1.30 -13.01 9.32
CA ILE A 351 0.81 -14.37 9.07
C ILE A 351 0.05 -14.92 10.28
N PRO A 352 0.62 -14.96 11.49
CA PRO A 352 -0.14 -15.32 12.70
C PRO A 352 -1.40 -14.47 12.90
N ASN A 353 -1.34 -13.18 12.58
CA ASN A 353 -2.50 -12.30 12.71
C ASN A 353 -3.70 -12.71 11.83
N ILE A 354 -3.48 -13.41 10.70
CA ILE A 354 -4.58 -13.96 9.90
C ILE A 354 -5.24 -15.13 10.63
N ILE A 355 -4.43 -16.02 11.22
CA ILE A 355 -4.93 -17.16 12.00
C ILE A 355 -5.67 -16.68 13.25
N ILE A 356 -5.09 -15.74 14.01
CA ILE A 356 -5.74 -15.13 15.18
C ILE A 356 -7.11 -14.59 14.77
N GLN A 357 -7.17 -13.84 13.66
CA GLN A 357 -8.42 -13.28 13.18
C GLN A 357 -9.40 -14.37 12.73
N ALA A 358 -8.92 -15.44 12.09
CA ALA A 358 -9.77 -16.57 11.69
C ALA A 358 -10.32 -17.33 12.92
N TYR A 359 -9.53 -17.53 13.98
CA TYR A 359 -10.02 -18.08 15.24
C TYR A 359 -11.10 -17.21 15.87
N LEU A 360 -10.90 -15.90 15.92
CA LEU A 360 -11.88 -14.96 16.47
C LEU A 360 -13.18 -14.93 15.65
N ASP A 361 -13.08 -14.97 14.31
CA ASP A 361 -14.24 -15.02 13.41
C ASP A 361 -15.06 -16.30 13.61
N LYS A 362 -14.40 -17.43 13.96
CA LYS A 362 -15.03 -18.73 14.29
C LYS A 362 -15.44 -18.86 15.78
N GLY A 363 -15.25 -17.82 16.59
CA GLY A 363 -15.58 -17.85 18.02
C GLY A 363 -14.61 -18.66 18.88
N MET A 364 -13.47 -19.10 18.35
CA MET A 364 -12.45 -19.87 19.07
C MET A 364 -11.51 -18.93 19.85
N VAL A 365 -12.09 -18.18 20.78
CA VAL A 365 -11.39 -17.09 21.50
C VAL A 365 -10.19 -17.62 22.27
N ASP A 366 -10.30 -18.77 22.93
CA ASP A 366 -9.22 -19.37 23.73
C ASP A 366 -7.99 -19.68 22.89
N LYS A 367 -8.18 -20.19 21.65
CA LYS A 367 -7.08 -20.46 20.72
C LYS A 367 -6.42 -19.18 20.23
N ALA A 368 -7.22 -18.15 19.97
CA ALA A 368 -6.72 -16.84 19.57
C ALA A 368 -5.89 -16.21 20.71
N GLU A 369 -6.36 -16.27 21.95
CA GLU A 369 -5.66 -15.75 23.12
C GLU A 369 -4.37 -16.54 23.43
N ALA A 370 -4.40 -17.87 23.34
CA ALA A 370 -3.21 -18.70 23.50
C ALA A 370 -2.12 -18.30 22.47
N MET A 371 -2.51 -18.09 21.21
CA MET A 371 -1.58 -17.63 20.17
C MET A 371 -1.07 -16.22 20.44
N ARG A 372 -1.91 -15.28 20.92
CA ARG A 372 -1.50 -13.95 21.34
C ARG A 372 -0.44 -14.02 22.45
N GLN A 373 -0.68 -14.83 23.48
CA GLN A 373 0.24 -15.01 24.60
C GLN A 373 1.57 -15.61 24.14
N THR A 374 1.55 -16.62 23.28
CA THR A 374 2.77 -17.23 22.70
C THR A 374 3.59 -16.20 21.93
N THR A 375 2.94 -15.42 21.07
CA THR A 375 3.63 -14.38 20.28
C THR A 375 4.16 -13.24 21.16
N MET A 376 3.48 -12.91 22.26
CA MET A 376 3.95 -11.95 23.25
C MET A 376 5.19 -12.47 24.00
N ALA A 377 5.17 -13.73 24.45
CA ALA A 377 6.29 -14.36 25.15
C ALA A 377 7.56 -14.44 24.29
N GLN A 378 7.41 -14.58 22.98
CA GLN A 378 8.50 -14.61 21.99
C GLN A 378 8.93 -13.21 21.51
N ASP A 379 8.39 -12.14 22.06
CA ASP A 379 8.64 -10.76 21.64
C ASP A 379 8.30 -10.44 20.17
N HIS A 380 7.36 -11.19 19.58
CA HIS A 380 6.91 -11.03 18.19
C HIS A 380 5.63 -10.19 18.05
N SER A 381 4.93 -9.88 19.16
CA SER A 381 3.68 -9.10 19.12
C SER A 381 3.89 -7.70 18.56
N ASN A 382 2.86 -7.18 17.90
CA ASN A 382 2.86 -5.84 17.35
C ASN A 382 1.50 -5.16 17.52
N TYR A 383 1.43 -3.86 17.19
CA TYR A 383 0.20 -3.06 17.28
C TYR A 383 -0.99 -3.66 16.50
N ARG A 384 -0.75 -4.39 15.40
CA ARG A 384 -1.83 -5.01 14.62
C ARG A 384 -2.51 -6.14 15.38
N THR A 385 -1.74 -6.95 16.11
CA THR A 385 -2.28 -7.98 16.99
C THR A 385 -3.18 -7.34 18.05
N PHE A 386 -2.68 -6.27 18.69
CA PHE A 386 -3.46 -5.47 19.60
C PHE A 386 -4.78 -4.98 18.98
N CYS A 387 -4.73 -4.33 17.80
CA CYS A 387 -5.92 -3.80 17.12
C CYS A 387 -6.95 -4.88 16.78
N ILE A 388 -6.53 -6.11 16.45
CA ILE A 388 -7.43 -7.23 16.17
C ILE A 388 -8.25 -7.57 17.40
N PHE A 389 -7.63 -7.76 18.55
CA PHE A 389 -8.32 -8.10 19.79
C PHE A 389 -9.15 -6.92 20.33
N ALA A 390 -8.60 -5.72 20.34
CA ALA A 390 -9.32 -4.52 20.77
C ALA A 390 -10.60 -4.34 19.93
N LYS A 391 -10.52 -4.48 18.60
CA LYS A 391 -11.69 -4.41 17.73
C LYS A 391 -12.70 -5.52 18.04
N PHE A 392 -12.23 -6.78 18.18
CA PHE A 392 -13.07 -7.92 18.43
C PHE A 392 -13.87 -7.80 19.74
N TYR A 393 -13.20 -7.44 20.86
CA TYR A 393 -13.87 -7.31 22.15
C TYR A 393 -14.82 -6.13 22.20
N LEU A 394 -14.49 -5.02 21.52
CA LEU A 394 -15.42 -3.89 21.35
C LEU A 394 -16.70 -4.33 20.60
N GLU A 395 -16.56 -5.08 19.50
CA GLU A 395 -17.70 -5.55 18.69
C GLU A 395 -18.56 -6.59 19.43
N LYS A 396 -18.00 -7.30 20.40
CA LYS A 396 -18.70 -8.26 21.25
C LYS A 396 -19.19 -7.65 22.57
N SER A 397 -18.99 -6.33 22.77
CA SER A 397 -19.35 -5.63 24.01
C SER A 397 -18.73 -6.25 25.27
N LYS A 398 -17.55 -6.86 25.13
CA LYS A 398 -16.78 -7.46 26.22
C LYS A 398 -15.76 -6.45 26.76
N MET A 399 -16.26 -5.48 27.57
CA MET A 399 -15.46 -4.31 27.95
C MET A 399 -14.33 -4.63 28.93
N ASN A 400 -14.50 -5.58 29.84
CA ASN A 400 -13.44 -5.97 30.77
C ASN A 400 -12.22 -6.53 30.02
N GLU A 401 -12.49 -7.45 29.08
CA GLU A 401 -11.45 -8.03 28.21
C GLU A 401 -10.87 -6.98 27.27
N ALA A 402 -11.71 -6.07 26.75
CA ALA A 402 -11.26 -4.97 25.91
C ALA A 402 -10.29 -4.05 26.68
N LEU A 403 -10.62 -3.63 27.89
CA LEU A 403 -9.76 -2.81 28.73
C LEU A 403 -8.48 -3.56 29.14
N GLN A 404 -8.54 -4.89 29.34
CA GLN A 404 -7.34 -5.67 29.60
C GLN A 404 -6.39 -5.66 28.39
N VAL A 405 -6.91 -5.77 27.17
CA VAL A 405 -6.10 -5.63 25.95
C VAL A 405 -5.44 -4.26 25.88
N TRP A 406 -6.15 -3.19 26.26
CA TRP A 406 -5.59 -1.83 26.31
C TRP A 406 -4.49 -1.69 27.39
N LYS A 407 -4.65 -2.29 28.54
CA LYS A 407 -3.62 -2.33 29.60
C LYS A 407 -2.36 -3.06 29.11
N ASP A 408 -2.51 -4.12 28.34
CA ASP A 408 -1.40 -4.87 27.75
C ASP A 408 -0.77 -4.18 26.53
N ALA A 409 -1.41 -3.14 25.99
CA ALA A 409 -0.99 -2.47 24.75
C ALA A 409 0.45 -1.95 24.82
N LYS A 410 0.89 -1.44 25.98
CA LYS A 410 2.27 -0.96 26.19
C LYS A 410 3.32 -2.04 25.94
N LYS A 411 2.98 -3.33 26.15
CA LYS A 411 3.86 -4.47 25.88
C LYS A 411 3.86 -4.86 24.40
N MET A 412 2.76 -4.62 23.69
CA MET A 412 2.55 -5.00 22.28
C MET A 412 2.92 -3.89 21.30
N VAL A 413 2.81 -2.62 21.70
CA VAL A 413 3.09 -1.45 20.87
C VAL A 413 4.50 -0.96 21.19
N LYS A 414 5.44 -1.16 20.28
CA LYS A 414 6.85 -0.80 20.43
C LYS A 414 7.18 0.44 19.60
N GLY A 415 7.85 1.39 20.25
CA GLY A 415 8.44 2.54 19.59
C GLY A 415 7.40 3.46 18.96
N GLN A 416 7.48 3.62 17.62
CA GLN A 416 6.62 4.52 16.85
C GLN A 416 5.37 3.83 16.25
N ASP A 417 5.04 2.61 16.69
CA ASP A 417 3.82 1.94 16.29
C ASP A 417 2.60 2.76 16.73
N TRP A 418 1.69 3.00 15.79
CA TRP A 418 0.59 3.93 15.95
C TRP A 418 -0.73 3.20 16.20
N VAL A 419 -1.40 3.52 17.28
CA VAL A 419 -2.77 3.04 17.52
C VAL A 419 -3.72 3.87 16.65
N PRO A 420 -4.57 3.23 15.81
CA PRO A 420 -5.45 3.97 14.91
C PRO A 420 -6.45 4.85 15.66
N GLU A 421 -6.48 6.13 15.36
CA GLU A 421 -7.42 7.12 15.91
C GLU A 421 -8.89 6.67 15.80
N LYS A 422 -9.27 6.11 14.65
CA LYS A 422 -10.61 5.53 14.45
C LYS A 422 -10.98 4.45 15.48
N LEU A 423 -10.01 3.71 16.00
CA LEU A 423 -10.25 2.70 17.03
C LEU A 423 -10.45 3.40 18.39
N VAL A 424 -9.62 4.41 18.71
CA VAL A 424 -9.75 5.21 19.93
C VAL A 424 -11.14 5.86 19.99
N ASN A 425 -11.55 6.55 18.92
CA ASN A 425 -12.84 7.25 18.85
C ASN A 425 -14.04 6.31 18.99
N ARG A 426 -13.93 5.07 18.48
CA ARG A 426 -14.98 4.05 18.69
C ARG A 426 -15.12 3.63 20.16
N TYR A 427 -14.01 3.56 20.90
CA TYR A 427 -14.03 3.28 22.33
C TYR A 427 -14.57 4.46 23.14
N LEU A 428 -14.09 5.67 22.86
CA LEU A 428 -14.61 6.90 23.49
C LEU A 428 -16.12 6.99 23.32
N LYS A 429 -16.61 6.84 22.09
CA LYS A 429 -18.02 6.82 21.77
C LYS A 429 -18.80 5.73 22.50
N HIS A 430 -18.23 4.52 22.58
CA HIS A 430 -18.88 3.40 23.28
C HIS A 430 -19.11 3.70 24.76
N PHE A 431 -18.10 4.21 25.47
CA PHE A 431 -18.22 4.56 26.89
C PHE A 431 -19.13 5.78 27.12
N GLU A 432 -19.14 6.74 26.20
CA GLU A 432 -20.06 7.87 26.22
C GLU A 432 -21.52 7.42 26.03
N ASP A 433 -21.80 6.58 25.02
CA ASP A 433 -23.14 6.06 24.72
C ASP A 433 -23.65 5.15 25.85
N SER A 434 -22.79 4.34 26.47
CA SER A 434 -23.12 3.46 27.61
C SER A 434 -23.16 4.18 28.96
N LYS A 435 -22.73 5.44 29.01
CA LYS A 435 -22.61 6.25 30.24
C LYS A 435 -21.73 5.60 31.32
N ASP A 436 -20.71 4.82 30.86
CA ASP A 436 -19.78 4.10 31.73
C ASP A 436 -18.59 4.98 32.09
N VAL A 437 -18.73 5.72 33.19
CA VAL A 437 -17.69 6.66 33.70
C VAL A 437 -16.45 5.91 34.12
N ASP A 438 -16.58 4.77 34.82
CA ASP A 438 -15.44 4.03 35.36
C ASP A 438 -14.64 3.36 34.22
N GLY A 439 -15.32 2.84 33.21
CA GLY A 439 -14.73 2.34 31.99
C GLY A 439 -14.00 3.44 31.20
N MET A 440 -14.61 4.62 31.08
CA MET A 440 -14.00 5.78 30.42
C MET A 440 -12.73 6.26 31.14
N GLU A 441 -12.77 6.38 32.49
CA GLU A 441 -11.57 6.74 33.27
C GLU A 441 -10.43 5.73 33.06
N THR A 442 -10.75 4.43 33.15
CA THR A 442 -9.77 3.36 32.92
C THR A 442 -9.19 3.44 31.50
N PHE A 443 -10.02 3.75 30.51
CA PHE A 443 -9.59 3.88 29.13
C PHE A 443 -8.69 5.11 28.93
N CYS A 444 -9.04 6.27 29.50
CA CYS A 444 -8.20 7.46 29.49
C CYS A 444 -6.83 7.21 30.14
N GLU A 445 -6.79 6.43 31.23
CA GLU A 445 -5.52 6.02 31.84
C GLU A 445 -4.68 5.15 30.90
N CYS A 446 -5.32 4.22 30.17
CA CYS A 446 -4.64 3.43 29.14
C CYS A 446 -4.08 4.32 28.02
N LEU A 447 -4.85 5.31 27.53
CA LEU A 447 -4.40 6.26 26.51
C LEU A 447 -3.23 7.11 27.02
N LYS A 448 -3.27 7.57 28.28
CA LYS A 448 -2.15 8.27 28.92
C LYS A 448 -0.87 7.44 28.94
N ASN A 449 -0.97 6.17 29.34
CA ASN A 449 0.16 5.24 29.37
C ASN A 449 0.77 4.98 27.99
N LEU A 450 0.00 5.16 26.91
CA LEU A 450 0.42 5.05 25.52
C LEU A 450 0.87 6.40 24.91
N GLY A 451 0.80 7.50 25.67
CA GLY A 451 1.09 8.84 25.17
C GLY A 451 0.11 9.31 24.08
N ARG A 452 -1.16 8.86 24.19
CA ARG A 452 -2.24 9.11 23.20
C ARG A 452 -3.46 9.82 23.80
N LEU A 453 -3.36 10.30 25.03
CA LEU A 453 -4.41 11.05 25.68
C LEU A 453 -4.39 12.48 25.13
N ASP A 454 -5.43 12.84 24.39
CA ASP A 454 -5.60 14.14 23.71
C ASP A 454 -6.82 14.90 24.22
N ALA A 455 -7.09 16.07 23.63
CA ALA A 455 -8.22 16.90 23.98
C ALA A 455 -9.57 16.22 23.79
N GLU A 456 -9.72 15.49 22.68
CA GLU A 456 -10.96 14.80 22.33
C GLU A 456 -11.31 13.75 23.38
N ALA A 457 -10.31 13.02 23.88
CA ALA A 457 -10.48 12.03 24.94
C ALA A 457 -10.93 12.69 26.27
N TYR A 458 -10.34 13.85 26.63
CA TYR A 458 -10.78 14.59 27.82
C TYR A 458 -12.18 15.15 27.66
N GLU A 459 -12.53 15.69 26.51
CA GLU A 459 -13.89 16.18 26.23
C GLU A 459 -14.92 15.05 26.31
N ALA A 460 -14.61 13.87 25.74
CA ALA A 460 -15.46 12.68 25.83
C ALA A 460 -15.66 12.26 27.30
N LEU A 461 -14.58 12.29 28.11
CA LEU A 461 -14.64 12.01 29.53
C LEU A 461 -15.58 12.98 30.26
N ILE A 462 -15.45 14.29 30.01
CA ILE A 462 -16.31 15.33 30.59
C ILE A 462 -17.78 15.11 30.18
N ARG A 463 -18.05 14.86 28.89
CA ARG A 463 -19.42 14.59 28.42
C ARG A 463 -20.01 13.34 29.09
N THR A 464 -19.18 12.30 29.32
CA THR A 464 -19.63 11.09 30.02
C THR A 464 -20.01 11.39 31.47
N TYR A 465 -19.22 12.18 32.21
CA TYR A 465 -19.56 12.62 33.57
C TYR A 465 -20.85 13.43 33.62
N ILE A 466 -21.02 14.41 32.73
CA ILE A 466 -22.24 15.25 32.65
C ILE A 466 -23.47 14.38 32.35
N SER A 467 -23.34 13.36 31.49
CA SER A 467 -24.45 12.49 31.09
C SER A 467 -25.05 11.67 32.24
N VAL A 468 -24.29 11.47 33.34
CA VAL A 468 -24.73 10.77 34.57
C VAL A 468 -25.00 11.74 35.72
N GLY A 469 -24.98 13.04 35.47
CA GLY A 469 -25.23 14.07 36.49
C GLY A 469 -24.09 14.21 37.52
N ARG A 470 -22.89 13.77 37.18
CA ARG A 470 -21.69 13.89 38.01
C ARG A 470 -20.76 14.97 37.45
N THR A 471 -20.04 15.64 38.34
CA THR A 471 -18.95 16.55 37.94
C THR A 471 -17.67 16.13 38.64
N ASN A 472 -16.56 16.15 37.90
CA ASN A 472 -15.25 15.92 38.51
C ASN A 472 -14.37 17.18 38.29
N PRO A 473 -14.23 18.05 39.29
CA PRO A 473 -13.51 19.31 39.15
C PRO A 473 -11.99 19.13 38.94
N SER A 474 -11.46 17.91 39.12
CA SER A 474 -10.03 17.66 38.90
C SER A 474 -9.67 17.40 37.41
N ILE A 475 -10.69 17.20 36.53
CA ILE A 475 -10.43 16.89 35.13
C ILE A 475 -9.72 18.02 34.38
N PRO A 476 -10.14 19.29 34.49
CA PRO A 476 -9.44 20.42 33.87
C PRO A 476 -7.97 20.52 34.32
N GLN A 477 -7.70 20.38 35.61
CA GLN A 477 -6.33 20.39 36.14
C GLN A 477 -5.49 19.20 35.61
N ARG A 478 -6.08 18.00 35.52
CA ARG A 478 -5.42 16.83 34.91
C ARG A 478 -5.08 17.08 33.45
N MET A 479 -6.01 17.72 32.72
CA MET A 479 -5.81 18.05 31.32
C MET A 479 -4.64 19.03 31.11
N GLU A 480 -4.52 20.05 31.97
CA GLU A 480 -3.41 21.01 31.95
C GLU A 480 -2.07 20.33 32.24
N VAL A 481 -2.01 19.51 33.27
CA VAL A 481 -0.80 18.79 33.66
C VAL A 481 -0.34 17.82 32.55
N ASP A 482 -1.27 17.09 31.96
CA ASP A 482 -0.95 16.07 30.95
C ASP A 482 -0.62 16.68 29.58
N ARG A 483 -1.05 17.89 29.29
CA ARG A 483 -0.71 18.63 28.05
C ARG A 483 0.60 19.39 28.12
N GLY A 484 1.15 19.66 29.29
CA GLY A 484 2.27 20.59 29.45
C GLY A 484 1.95 22.02 28.99
N LEU A 485 0.67 22.37 28.92
CA LEU A 485 0.15 23.69 28.52
C LEU A 485 -0.17 24.49 29.79
N THR A 486 0.67 25.47 30.09
CA THR A 486 0.28 26.56 30.97
C THR A 486 -0.79 27.37 30.24
N VAL A 487 -2.02 27.34 30.75
CA VAL A 487 -3.05 28.32 30.38
C VAL A 487 -2.64 29.62 31.05
N GLU A 488 -2.25 30.61 30.27
CA GLU A 488 -2.28 32.01 30.75
C GLU A 488 -3.77 32.34 30.99
N VAL A 489 -4.12 32.41 32.25
CA VAL A 489 -5.42 32.93 32.66
C VAL A 489 -5.28 34.45 32.54
N ASP A 490 -5.84 35.00 31.48
CA ASP A 490 -6.11 36.45 31.44
C ASP A 490 -7.15 36.74 32.51
N ASP A 491 -6.75 37.58 33.51
CA ASP A 491 -7.60 38.18 34.56
C ASP A 491 -8.69 39.10 34.00
#